data_b89d1423ee61065c7160e53c42c0f1a1
#
_entry.id   b89d1423ee61065c7160e53c42c0f1a1
#
_cell.length_a   1.000
_cell.length_b   1.000
_cell.length_c   1.000
_cell.angle_alpha   90.00
_cell.angle_beta   90.00
_cell.angle_gamma   90.00
#
_symmetry.space_group_name_H-M   'P 1'
#
loop_
_entity.id
_entity.type
_entity.pdbx_description
1 polymer ?
#
loop_
_entity_poly.entity_id
_entity_poly.type
_entity_poly.pdbx_seq_one_letter_code
_entity_poly.pdbx_strand_id
1 'polypeptide(L)'
;MLKESPFFSVITILGTALAICMIMVMVIVFEIQNKGFKPELNRDRTLYVKDVAITHKNEEDGGMNYSLVGGRVAKECFFTLKTPEAVSMQLMRMQTLVTSTDQTRRMKCDQIRTDEGFWKIFDFEFLAGKPFLRSDVESNIKKAVISRRLALRIFGLADESVIGQTIFVARRPYVVGGIVEDVSPLANRAYAQIWIPYAQSDVDRLINEETLEGLIGSYRVLILARSSGDFNKIKTEVEQNVARFNNSLQELKIDLMKQPDTQMESRLRLWSNVVPDVPRM
;
A
#
# COMPACT_ATOMS: atom_id res chain seq x y z
N MET A 1 5.48 32.38 -47.26
CA MET A 1 5.78 32.29 -45.82
C MET A 1 6.84 31.23 -45.46
N LEU A 2 6.72 29.95 -45.80
CA LEU A 2 7.77 28.93 -45.50
C LEU A 2 9.12 29.18 -46.22
N LYS A 3 9.14 29.88 -47.34
CA LYS A 3 10.36 30.19 -48.12
C LYS A 3 11.01 31.52 -47.73
N GLU A 4 10.33 32.39 -47.03
CA GLU A 4 10.82 33.76 -46.73
C GLU A 4 11.59 33.83 -45.40
N SER A 5 11.36 32.89 -44.49
CA SER A 5 12.14 32.80 -43.24
C SER A 5 12.23 31.32 -42.75
N PRO A 6 13.09 30.51 -43.33
CA PRO A 6 13.16 29.08 -43.03
C PRO A 6 13.54 28.81 -41.58
N PHE A 7 14.33 29.67 -40.97
CA PHE A 7 14.76 29.56 -39.59
C PHE A 7 13.58 29.68 -38.60
N PHE A 8 12.70 30.68 -38.78
CA PHE A 8 11.49 30.84 -37.96
C PHE A 8 10.51 29.69 -38.13
N SER A 9 10.37 29.21 -39.37
CA SER A 9 9.50 28.07 -39.70
C SER A 9 9.97 26.79 -38.98
N VAL A 10 11.28 26.52 -38.94
CA VAL A 10 11.86 25.38 -38.24
C VAL A 10 11.65 25.49 -36.72
N ILE A 11 11.90 26.66 -36.13
CA ILE A 11 11.68 26.87 -34.69
C ILE A 11 10.22 26.68 -34.33
N THR A 12 9.28 27.22 -35.14
CA THR A 12 7.84 27.07 -34.87
C THR A 12 7.42 25.60 -34.96
N ILE A 13 7.87 24.85 -35.97
CA ILE A 13 7.57 23.43 -36.12
C ILE A 13 8.12 22.64 -34.96
N LEU A 14 9.39 22.86 -34.59
CA LEU A 14 10.00 22.18 -33.43
C LEU A 14 9.32 22.54 -32.11
N GLY A 15 8.96 23.80 -31.90
CA GLY A 15 8.25 24.25 -30.71
C GLY A 15 6.85 23.64 -30.58
N THR A 16 6.09 23.63 -31.67
CA THR A 16 4.77 22.99 -31.66
C THR A 16 4.83 21.48 -31.51
N ALA A 17 5.78 20.81 -32.17
CA ALA A 17 6.00 19.38 -32.01
C ALA A 17 6.35 19.01 -30.55
N LEU A 18 7.27 19.79 -29.94
CA LEU A 18 7.64 19.60 -28.54
C LEU A 18 6.44 19.80 -27.59
N ALA A 19 5.64 20.85 -27.81
CA ALA A 19 4.46 21.12 -27.01
C ALA A 19 3.43 19.97 -27.10
N ILE A 20 3.17 19.46 -28.30
CA ILE A 20 2.29 18.31 -28.50
C ILE A 20 2.84 17.06 -27.80
N CYS A 21 4.14 16.77 -27.96
CA CYS A 21 4.77 15.65 -27.25
C CYS A 21 4.63 15.77 -25.72
N MET A 22 4.84 16.97 -25.16
CA MET A 22 4.67 17.18 -23.71
C MET A 22 3.22 16.96 -23.25
N ILE A 23 2.24 17.44 -24.00
CA ILE A 23 0.83 17.21 -23.69
C ILE A 23 0.51 15.70 -23.76
N MET A 24 0.97 15.00 -24.79
CA MET A 24 0.76 13.56 -24.92
C MET A 24 1.38 12.78 -23.75
N VAL A 25 2.61 13.14 -23.34
CA VAL A 25 3.27 12.53 -22.18
C VAL A 25 2.46 12.79 -20.91
N MET A 26 1.97 14.01 -20.67
CA MET A 26 1.12 14.32 -19.52
C MET A 26 -0.16 13.49 -19.51
N VAL A 27 -0.84 13.36 -20.65
CA VAL A 27 -2.05 12.53 -20.77
C VAL A 27 -1.75 11.06 -20.48
N ILE A 28 -0.68 10.52 -21.07
CA ILE A 28 -0.28 9.12 -20.82
C ILE A 28 0.05 8.89 -19.36
N VAL A 29 0.81 9.79 -18.74
CA VAL A 29 1.14 9.69 -17.32
C VAL A 29 -0.12 9.76 -16.46
N PHE A 30 -1.05 10.66 -16.77
CA PHE A 30 -2.33 10.78 -16.07
C PHE A 30 -3.18 9.50 -16.22
N GLU A 31 -3.28 8.95 -17.42
CA GLU A 31 -3.98 7.69 -17.69
C GLU A 31 -3.39 6.51 -16.90
N ILE A 32 -2.05 6.30 -16.98
CA ILE A 32 -1.34 5.24 -16.24
C ILE A 32 -1.57 5.38 -14.74
N GLN A 33 -1.65 6.61 -14.26
CA GLN A 33 -1.83 6.88 -12.84
C GLN A 33 -3.25 6.62 -12.35
N ASN A 34 -4.26 6.82 -13.16
CA ASN A 34 -5.66 6.73 -12.74
C ASN A 34 -6.34 5.42 -13.17
N LYS A 35 -5.99 4.86 -14.32
CA LYS A 35 -6.52 3.56 -14.74
C LYS A 35 -5.96 2.42 -13.88
N GLY A 36 -6.83 1.48 -13.52
CA GLY A 36 -6.44 0.23 -12.91
C GLY A 36 -5.70 -0.65 -13.91
N PHE A 37 -4.61 -1.28 -13.48
CA PHE A 37 -3.91 -2.35 -14.20
C PHE A 37 -3.40 -3.39 -13.18
N LYS A 38 -3.21 -4.63 -13.65
CA LYS A 38 -2.78 -5.71 -12.74
C LYS A 38 -1.48 -5.37 -12.01
N PRO A 39 -1.42 -5.63 -10.70
CA PRO A 39 -2.47 -6.18 -9.84
C PRO A 39 -3.44 -5.12 -9.25
N GLU A 40 -3.27 -3.83 -9.52
CA GLU A 40 -4.05 -2.73 -8.95
C GLU A 40 -5.30 -2.41 -9.80
N LEU A 41 -6.10 -3.42 -10.15
CA LEU A 41 -7.32 -3.23 -10.96
C LEU A 41 -8.40 -2.43 -10.23
N ASN A 42 -8.47 -2.55 -8.91
CA ASN A 42 -9.54 -1.97 -8.09
C ASN A 42 -9.23 -0.56 -7.57
N ARG A 43 -8.37 0.21 -8.26
CA ARG A 43 -7.97 1.57 -7.82
C ARG A 43 -9.15 2.52 -7.66
N ASP A 44 -10.14 2.41 -8.52
CA ASP A 44 -11.35 3.24 -8.58
C ASP A 44 -12.31 3.01 -7.41
N ARG A 45 -12.22 1.86 -6.75
CA ARG A 45 -13.03 1.48 -5.60
C ARG A 45 -12.23 1.19 -4.33
N THR A 46 -10.95 1.60 -4.29
CA THR A 46 -10.08 1.45 -3.12
C THR A 46 -9.85 2.80 -2.46
N LEU A 47 -10.02 2.84 -1.14
CA LEU A 47 -9.67 3.97 -0.28
C LEU A 47 -8.37 3.69 0.47
N TYR A 48 -7.64 4.76 0.78
CA TYR A 48 -6.29 4.70 1.32
C TYR A 48 -6.17 5.52 2.59
N VAL A 49 -5.54 4.95 3.63
CA VAL A 49 -5.15 5.66 4.84
C VAL A 49 -3.65 5.51 5.02
N LYS A 50 -2.97 6.63 5.19
CA LYS A 50 -1.52 6.66 5.34
C LYS A 50 -1.12 7.22 6.69
N ASP A 51 -1.59 8.40 7.00
CA ASP A 51 -1.10 9.18 8.11
C ASP A 51 -2.17 9.30 9.22
N VAL A 52 -1.72 9.39 10.46
CA VAL A 52 -2.50 9.72 11.62
C VAL A 52 -1.81 10.87 12.36
N ALA A 53 -2.59 11.86 12.78
CA ALA A 53 -2.15 12.89 13.68
C ALA A 53 -2.56 12.52 15.10
N ILE A 54 -1.67 12.73 16.06
CA ILE A 54 -1.90 12.42 17.47
C ILE A 54 -1.61 13.68 18.29
N THR A 55 -2.57 14.07 19.13
CA THR A 55 -2.48 15.24 20.00
C THR A 55 -2.87 14.86 21.43
N HIS A 56 -2.42 15.63 22.42
CA HIS A 56 -2.92 15.56 23.79
C HIS A 56 -4.25 16.29 23.91
N LYS A 57 -5.20 15.73 24.67
CA LYS A 57 -6.54 16.31 24.86
C LYS A 57 -6.52 17.61 25.67
N ASN A 58 -5.54 17.74 26.57
CA ASN A 58 -5.50 18.82 27.57
C ASN A 58 -4.54 19.96 27.19
N GLU A 59 -3.87 19.87 26.04
CA GLU A 59 -2.91 20.90 25.59
C GLU A 59 -3.50 21.64 24.39
N GLU A 60 -4.00 22.88 24.58
CA GLU A 60 -4.51 23.72 23.49
C GLU A 60 -3.42 24.10 22.46
N ASP A 61 -2.14 24.19 22.88
CA ASP A 61 -0.96 24.40 22.05
C ASP A 61 -0.07 23.16 21.94
N GLY A 62 -0.57 21.98 22.30
CA GLY A 62 0.16 20.70 22.25
C GLY A 62 0.62 20.36 20.85
N GLY A 63 1.90 20.04 20.71
CA GLY A 63 2.50 19.63 19.43
C GLY A 63 1.73 18.47 18.79
N MET A 64 1.48 18.56 17.49
CA MET A 64 0.86 17.51 16.72
C MET A 64 1.93 16.52 16.24
N ASN A 65 1.81 15.26 16.66
CA ASN A 65 2.69 14.19 16.20
C ASN A 65 2.07 13.52 14.97
N TYR A 66 2.80 13.51 13.87
CA TYR A 66 2.40 12.82 12.64
C TYR A 66 3.11 11.48 12.51
N SER A 67 2.37 10.44 12.21
CA SER A 67 2.91 9.10 12.00
C SER A 67 2.11 8.33 10.96
N LEU A 68 2.63 7.20 10.52
CA LEU A 68 1.83 6.19 9.86
C LEU A 68 0.89 5.53 10.89
N VAL A 69 -0.12 4.81 10.40
CA VAL A 69 -1.14 4.19 11.23
C VAL A 69 -0.52 3.14 12.17
N GLY A 70 -0.82 3.23 13.45
CA GLY A 70 -0.48 2.20 14.44
C GLY A 70 -1.38 0.97 14.33
N GLY A 71 -0.91 -0.18 14.81
CA GLY A 71 -1.68 -1.42 14.78
C GLY A 71 -2.99 -1.33 15.57
N ARG A 72 -2.98 -0.66 16.72
CA ARG A 72 -4.18 -0.40 17.55
C ARG A 72 -5.20 0.47 16.81
N VAL A 73 -4.76 1.56 16.20
CA VAL A 73 -5.63 2.43 15.38
C VAL A 73 -6.21 1.66 14.20
N ALA A 74 -5.40 0.82 13.52
CA ALA A 74 -5.88 0.00 12.41
C ALA A 74 -6.97 -0.97 12.87
N LYS A 75 -6.76 -1.67 13.97
CA LYS A 75 -7.70 -2.64 14.53
C LYS A 75 -9.01 -1.99 14.94
N GLU A 76 -8.96 -0.91 15.72
CA GLU A 76 -10.15 -0.28 16.29
C GLU A 76 -10.95 0.55 15.26
N CYS A 77 -10.27 1.23 14.35
CA CYS A 77 -10.92 2.16 13.43
C CYS A 77 -11.28 1.54 12.08
N PHE A 78 -10.53 0.51 11.61
CA PHE A 78 -10.67 0.02 10.24
C PHE A 78 -11.10 -1.46 10.15
N PHE A 79 -10.54 -2.37 10.96
CA PHE A 79 -10.93 -3.78 10.88
C PHE A 79 -12.32 -4.07 11.47
N THR A 80 -12.94 -3.08 12.10
CA THR A 80 -14.33 -3.14 12.60
C THR A 80 -15.37 -2.65 11.59
N LEU A 81 -14.95 -2.15 10.42
CA LEU A 81 -15.83 -1.68 9.35
C LEU A 81 -16.68 -2.83 8.79
N LYS A 82 -17.94 -2.54 8.47
CA LYS A 82 -18.92 -3.52 7.96
C LYS A 82 -19.23 -3.33 6.47
N THR A 83 -19.11 -2.11 5.98
CA THR A 83 -19.47 -1.76 4.60
C THR A 83 -18.46 -2.25 3.57
N PRO A 84 -17.11 -2.20 3.80
CA PRO A 84 -16.13 -2.63 2.83
C PRO A 84 -16.22 -4.12 2.49
N GLU A 85 -15.76 -4.48 1.30
CA GLU A 85 -15.53 -5.87 0.88
C GLU A 85 -14.30 -6.46 1.57
N ALA A 86 -13.23 -5.67 1.70
CA ALA A 86 -12.01 -6.06 2.40
C ALA A 86 -11.30 -4.84 2.99
N VAL A 87 -10.59 -5.09 4.08
CA VAL A 87 -9.64 -4.15 4.68
C VAL A 87 -8.31 -4.86 4.80
N SER A 88 -7.22 -4.17 4.52
CA SER A 88 -5.87 -4.71 4.64
C SER A 88 -4.95 -3.68 5.28
N MET A 89 -4.01 -4.17 6.06
CA MET A 89 -2.94 -3.40 6.65
C MET A 89 -1.61 -3.86 6.07
N GLN A 90 -0.82 -2.91 5.55
CA GLN A 90 0.50 -3.23 5.01
C GLN A 90 1.57 -2.34 5.60
N LEU A 91 2.75 -2.92 5.88
CA LEU A 91 3.93 -2.14 6.22
C LEU A 91 4.47 -1.45 4.96
N MET A 92 5.17 -0.34 5.18
CA MET A 92 5.92 0.29 4.10
C MET A 92 6.87 -0.71 3.43
N ARG A 93 6.95 -0.61 2.10
CA ARG A 93 7.91 -1.37 1.31
C ARG A 93 9.33 -1.09 1.80
N MET A 94 10.09 -2.15 2.05
CA MET A 94 11.48 -2.08 2.47
C MET A 94 12.35 -3.02 1.65
N GLN A 95 13.63 -2.72 1.57
CA GLN A 95 14.59 -3.62 0.93
C GLN A 95 15.01 -4.73 1.89
N THR A 96 15.10 -5.95 1.35
CA THR A 96 15.55 -7.12 2.08
C THR A 96 16.50 -7.97 1.24
N LEU A 97 17.28 -8.82 1.88
CA LEU A 97 18.09 -9.83 1.23
C LEU A 97 17.40 -11.18 1.34
N VAL A 98 17.15 -11.81 0.20
CA VAL A 98 16.66 -13.18 0.11
C VAL A 98 17.79 -14.09 -0.34
N THR A 99 17.93 -15.25 0.31
CA THR A 99 18.96 -16.25 -0.02
C THR A 99 18.33 -17.63 -0.11
N SER A 100 18.96 -18.51 -0.94
CA SER A 100 18.68 -19.95 -0.96
C SER A 100 19.12 -20.61 0.36
N THR A 101 18.68 -21.84 0.59
CA THR A 101 19.03 -22.62 1.80
C THR A 101 20.54 -22.88 1.91
N ASP A 102 21.21 -23.12 0.80
CA ASP A 102 22.65 -23.31 0.72
C ASP A 102 23.46 -21.98 0.69
N GLN A 103 22.75 -20.83 0.71
CA GLN A 103 23.30 -19.48 0.66
C GLN A 103 24.12 -19.14 -0.61
N THR A 104 24.13 -20.01 -1.61
CA THR A 104 24.89 -19.79 -2.86
C THR A 104 24.20 -18.77 -3.76
N ARG A 105 22.86 -18.73 -3.76
CA ARG A 105 22.08 -17.78 -4.53
C ARG A 105 21.46 -16.75 -3.63
N ARG A 106 21.50 -15.49 -4.07
CA ARG A 106 20.98 -14.36 -3.29
C ARG A 106 20.45 -13.26 -4.19
N MET A 107 19.45 -12.53 -3.69
CA MET A 107 18.90 -11.36 -4.35
C MET A 107 18.48 -10.32 -3.30
N LYS A 108 18.90 -9.05 -3.53
CA LYS A 108 18.33 -7.90 -2.82
C LYS A 108 17.04 -7.51 -3.54
N CYS A 109 15.95 -7.44 -2.82
CA CYS A 109 14.63 -7.18 -3.39
C CYS A 109 13.75 -6.35 -2.46
N ASP A 110 12.69 -5.81 -3.00
CA ASP A 110 11.66 -5.11 -2.25
C ASP A 110 10.72 -6.12 -1.58
N GLN A 111 10.39 -5.86 -0.32
CA GLN A 111 9.50 -6.65 0.51
C GLN A 111 8.32 -5.82 0.97
N ILE A 112 7.13 -6.41 0.94
CA ILE A 112 5.93 -5.92 1.62
C ILE A 112 5.53 -6.95 2.69
N ARG A 113 5.18 -6.46 3.89
CA ARG A 113 4.52 -7.26 4.93
C ARG A 113 3.06 -6.86 4.99
N THR A 114 2.17 -7.83 4.96
CA THR A 114 0.73 -7.58 4.84
C THR A 114 -0.09 -8.74 5.40
N ASP A 115 -1.41 -8.69 5.19
CA ASP A 115 -2.39 -9.69 5.62
C ASP A 115 -3.11 -10.34 4.42
N GLU A 116 -4.10 -11.18 4.71
CA GLU A 116 -4.91 -11.86 3.70
C GLU A 116 -5.82 -10.90 2.91
N GLY A 117 -6.19 -9.75 3.49
CA GLY A 117 -7.01 -8.74 2.84
C GLY A 117 -6.33 -8.14 1.61
N PHE A 118 -5.01 -8.07 1.64
CA PHE A 118 -4.18 -7.59 0.53
C PHE A 118 -4.47 -8.35 -0.77
N TRP A 119 -4.59 -9.67 -0.71
CA TRP A 119 -4.85 -10.53 -1.86
C TRP A 119 -6.27 -10.41 -2.42
N LYS A 120 -7.21 -9.85 -1.65
CA LYS A 120 -8.56 -9.51 -2.12
C LYS A 120 -8.59 -8.15 -2.81
N ILE A 121 -7.77 -7.20 -2.32
CA ILE A 121 -7.69 -5.84 -2.86
C ILE A 121 -6.97 -5.84 -4.21
N PHE A 122 -5.88 -6.63 -4.31
CA PHE A 122 -5.03 -6.69 -5.48
C PHE A 122 -5.19 -8.01 -6.24
N ASP A 123 -5.41 -7.91 -7.54
CA ASP A 123 -5.61 -9.05 -8.45
C ASP A 123 -4.27 -9.55 -8.99
N PHE A 124 -3.57 -10.36 -8.19
CA PHE A 124 -2.31 -10.97 -8.60
C PHE A 124 -2.54 -12.19 -9.48
N GLU A 125 -1.71 -12.34 -10.49
CA GLU A 125 -1.65 -13.52 -11.34
C GLU A 125 -0.71 -14.56 -10.71
N PHE A 126 -1.29 -15.61 -10.13
CA PHE A 126 -0.53 -16.71 -9.55
C PHE A 126 -0.11 -17.69 -10.64
N LEU A 127 1.20 -17.97 -10.71
CA LEU A 127 1.80 -18.97 -11.60
C LEU A 127 1.78 -20.35 -10.94
N ALA A 128 1.96 -20.40 -9.61
CA ALA A 128 1.96 -21.62 -8.81
C ALA A 128 1.54 -21.32 -7.38
N GLY A 129 0.99 -22.30 -6.68
CA GLY A 129 0.58 -22.19 -5.28
C GLY A 129 -0.56 -21.21 -5.05
N LYS A 130 -0.60 -20.57 -3.86
CA LYS A 130 -1.69 -19.68 -3.41
C LYS A 130 -1.18 -18.62 -2.43
N PRO A 131 -1.97 -17.54 -2.20
CA PRO A 131 -1.66 -16.56 -1.17
C PRO A 131 -1.69 -17.19 0.24
N PHE A 132 -1.07 -16.53 1.20
CA PHE A 132 -1.26 -16.89 2.60
C PHE A 132 -2.65 -16.46 3.07
N LEU A 133 -3.19 -17.22 4.01
CA LEU A 133 -4.52 -17.03 4.57
C LEU A 133 -4.44 -16.32 5.93
N ARG A 134 -5.60 -15.93 6.44
CA ARG A 134 -5.75 -15.37 7.78
C ARG A 134 -5.19 -16.31 8.87
N SER A 135 -5.45 -17.59 8.76
CA SER A 135 -4.90 -18.61 9.67
C SER A 135 -3.37 -18.65 9.66
N ASP A 136 -2.73 -18.43 8.51
CA ASP A 136 -1.26 -18.36 8.42
C ASP A 136 -0.72 -17.14 9.18
N VAL A 137 -1.41 -16.00 9.09
CA VAL A 137 -1.06 -14.76 9.80
C VAL A 137 -1.25 -14.93 11.31
N GLU A 138 -2.41 -15.40 11.76
CA GLU A 138 -2.75 -15.61 13.17
C GLU A 138 -1.86 -16.65 13.85
N SER A 139 -1.50 -17.73 13.13
CA SER A 139 -0.60 -18.78 13.62
C SER A 139 0.88 -18.44 13.44
N ASN A 140 1.21 -17.24 12.96
CA ASN A 140 2.58 -16.78 12.67
C ASN A 140 3.38 -17.76 11.79
N ILE A 141 2.69 -18.40 10.83
CA ILE A 141 3.33 -19.30 9.88
C ILE A 141 4.15 -18.47 8.90
N LYS A 142 5.44 -18.75 8.84
CA LYS A 142 6.39 -18.03 7.98
C LYS A 142 6.28 -18.46 6.52
N LYS A 143 5.17 -18.06 5.88
CA LYS A 143 4.91 -18.26 4.46
C LYS A 143 5.34 -17.04 3.65
N ALA A 144 5.83 -17.24 2.43
CA ALA A 144 6.15 -16.17 1.52
C ALA A 144 5.49 -16.39 0.16
N VAL A 145 4.96 -15.33 -0.43
CA VAL A 145 4.64 -15.27 -1.86
C VAL A 145 5.80 -14.51 -2.53
N ILE A 146 6.29 -15.04 -3.64
CA ILE A 146 7.45 -14.50 -4.34
C ILE A 146 7.12 -14.20 -5.81
N SER A 147 7.81 -13.22 -6.39
CA SER A 147 7.67 -12.95 -7.82
C SER A 147 8.40 -14.00 -8.65
N ARG A 148 7.99 -14.14 -9.91
CA ARG A 148 8.64 -15.00 -10.91
C ARG A 148 10.15 -14.75 -10.97
N ARG A 149 10.56 -13.47 -11.04
CA ARG A 149 11.98 -13.07 -11.07
C ARG A 149 12.75 -13.58 -9.85
N LEU A 150 12.17 -13.47 -8.65
CA LEU A 150 12.82 -13.96 -7.44
C LEU A 150 12.91 -15.49 -7.43
N ALA A 151 11.85 -16.20 -7.84
CA ALA A 151 11.85 -17.64 -7.96
C ALA A 151 12.96 -18.13 -8.91
N LEU A 152 13.04 -17.57 -10.13
CA LEU A 152 14.09 -17.89 -11.10
C LEU A 152 15.50 -17.60 -10.56
N ARG A 153 15.66 -16.51 -9.80
CA ARG A 153 16.98 -16.15 -9.24
C ARG A 153 17.44 -17.10 -8.16
N ILE A 154 16.53 -17.56 -7.30
CA ILE A 154 16.87 -18.40 -6.14
C ILE A 154 16.87 -19.88 -6.51
N PHE A 155 15.87 -20.35 -7.27
CA PHE A 155 15.69 -21.77 -7.57
C PHE A 155 16.08 -22.15 -9.00
N GLY A 156 16.10 -21.20 -9.94
CA GLY A 156 16.26 -21.44 -11.37
C GLY A 156 14.97 -21.86 -12.07
N LEU A 157 13.88 -22.01 -11.33
CA LEU A 157 12.53 -22.41 -11.77
C LEU A 157 11.49 -21.47 -11.17
N ALA A 158 10.30 -21.42 -11.78
CA ALA A 158 9.18 -20.62 -11.29
C ALA A 158 7.85 -21.36 -11.54
N ASP A 159 7.78 -22.59 -11.03
CA ASP A 159 6.65 -23.49 -11.18
C ASP A 159 6.27 -24.17 -9.84
N GLU A 160 5.36 -25.14 -9.89
CA GLU A 160 4.85 -25.85 -8.71
C GLU A 160 5.96 -26.56 -7.88
N SER A 161 7.11 -26.91 -8.48
CA SER A 161 8.21 -27.57 -7.77
C SER A 161 8.90 -26.68 -6.72
N VAL A 162 8.70 -25.37 -6.82
CA VAL A 162 9.23 -24.36 -5.89
C VAL A 162 8.32 -24.20 -4.67
N ILE A 163 7.05 -24.60 -4.76
CA ILE A 163 6.10 -24.52 -3.64
C ILE A 163 6.53 -25.49 -2.53
N GLY A 164 6.53 -25.00 -1.30
CA GLY A 164 7.02 -25.74 -0.14
C GLY A 164 8.54 -25.64 0.10
N GLN A 165 9.30 -25.13 -0.84
CA GLN A 165 10.73 -24.88 -0.67
C GLN A 165 10.99 -23.77 0.34
N THR A 166 12.14 -23.83 1.02
CA THR A 166 12.54 -22.83 2.02
C THR A 166 13.48 -21.79 1.41
N ILE A 167 13.23 -20.53 1.74
CA ILE A 167 14.13 -19.39 1.49
C ILE A 167 14.44 -18.68 2.81
N PHE A 168 15.56 -17.98 2.87
CA PHE A 168 15.86 -17.09 3.99
C PHE A 168 15.62 -15.63 3.61
N VAL A 169 14.77 -14.96 4.38
CA VAL A 169 14.47 -13.52 4.26
C VAL A 169 15.08 -12.82 5.46
N ALA A 170 16.06 -11.95 5.24
CA ALA A 170 16.82 -11.32 6.32
C ALA A 170 17.28 -12.35 7.39
N ARG A 171 17.82 -13.48 6.94
CA ARG A 171 18.30 -14.63 7.77
C ARG A 171 17.20 -15.41 8.51
N ARG A 172 15.93 -15.15 8.28
CA ARG A 172 14.81 -15.92 8.85
C ARG A 172 14.23 -16.86 7.80
N PRO A 173 13.96 -18.14 8.13
CA PRO A 173 13.40 -19.08 7.16
C PRO A 173 11.92 -18.77 6.87
N TYR A 174 11.56 -18.85 5.61
CA TYR A 174 10.20 -18.78 5.11
C TYR A 174 9.95 -19.88 4.09
N VAL A 175 8.75 -20.43 4.08
CA VAL A 175 8.32 -21.43 3.10
C VAL A 175 7.62 -20.72 1.94
N VAL A 176 7.98 -21.03 0.71
CA VAL A 176 7.31 -20.48 -0.48
C VAL A 176 5.91 -21.08 -0.56
N GLY A 177 4.89 -20.26 -0.43
CA GLY A 177 3.49 -20.62 -0.52
C GLY A 177 2.85 -20.34 -1.87
N GLY A 178 3.43 -19.39 -2.63
CA GLY A 178 2.94 -19.00 -3.95
C GLY A 178 3.98 -18.25 -4.75
N ILE A 179 3.83 -18.32 -6.07
CA ILE A 179 4.62 -17.59 -7.05
C ILE A 179 3.63 -16.76 -7.88
N VAL A 180 3.90 -15.48 -8.02
CA VAL A 180 3.12 -14.56 -8.84
C VAL A 180 3.94 -14.02 -10.01
N GLU A 181 3.26 -13.60 -11.08
CA GLU A 181 3.91 -12.91 -12.19
C GLU A 181 4.56 -11.61 -11.68
N ASP A 182 5.60 -11.15 -12.40
CA ASP A 182 6.32 -9.95 -12.01
C ASP A 182 5.41 -8.71 -12.04
N VAL A 183 5.44 -7.94 -10.97
CA VAL A 183 4.65 -6.73 -10.82
C VAL A 183 5.40 -5.54 -11.39
N SER A 184 4.70 -4.68 -12.13
CA SER A 184 5.26 -3.43 -12.63
C SER A 184 5.56 -2.45 -11.48
N PRO A 185 6.71 -1.74 -11.48
CA PRO A 185 6.99 -0.67 -10.52
C PRO A 185 5.94 0.46 -10.52
N LEU A 186 5.16 0.59 -11.59
CA LEU A 186 4.04 1.54 -11.67
C LEU A 186 2.87 1.16 -10.77
N ALA A 187 2.75 -0.12 -10.38
CA ALA A 187 1.81 -0.58 -9.36
C ALA A 187 2.38 -0.32 -7.95
N ASN A 188 2.53 0.94 -7.60
CA ASN A 188 3.32 1.37 -6.45
C ASN A 188 2.85 0.81 -5.09
N ARG A 189 1.56 0.50 -4.96
CA ARG A 189 0.97 -0.04 -3.72
C ARG A 189 1.21 -1.54 -3.57
N ALA A 190 1.24 -2.25 -4.70
CA ALA A 190 1.38 -3.70 -4.76
C ALA A 190 2.81 -4.18 -5.10
N TYR A 191 3.66 -3.29 -5.64
CA TYR A 191 4.99 -3.63 -6.14
C TYR A 191 5.95 -4.11 -5.06
N ALA A 192 6.35 -5.36 -5.17
CA ALA A 192 7.47 -5.99 -4.45
C ALA A 192 7.95 -7.21 -5.23
N GLN A 193 9.00 -7.88 -4.76
CA GLN A 193 9.40 -9.20 -5.24
C GLN A 193 9.10 -10.28 -4.21
N ILE A 194 8.80 -9.87 -2.97
CA ILE A 194 8.41 -10.81 -1.92
C ILE A 194 7.33 -10.17 -1.02
N TRP A 195 6.31 -10.95 -0.73
CA TRP A 195 5.23 -10.61 0.20
C TRP A 195 5.20 -11.64 1.31
N ILE A 196 5.23 -11.19 2.55
CA ILE A 196 5.18 -12.05 3.75
C ILE A 196 4.13 -11.54 4.73
N PRO A 197 3.56 -12.40 5.58
CA PRO A 197 2.70 -11.95 6.66
C PRO A 197 3.45 -11.00 7.59
N TYR A 198 2.77 -9.98 8.12
CA TYR A 198 3.30 -9.27 9.29
C TYR A 198 3.15 -10.18 10.52
N ALA A 199 4.03 -10.01 11.51
CA ALA A 199 3.90 -10.79 12.74
C ALA A 199 2.77 -10.22 13.60
N GLN A 200 1.79 -11.05 13.94
CA GLN A 200 0.67 -10.65 14.81
C GLN A 200 1.18 -10.14 16.17
N SER A 201 2.25 -10.75 16.67
CA SER A 201 2.90 -10.32 17.92
C SER A 201 3.43 -8.87 17.87
N ASP A 202 3.83 -8.38 16.68
CA ASP A 202 4.29 -6.98 16.53
C ASP A 202 3.10 -6.01 16.60
N VAL A 203 1.92 -6.47 16.21
CA VAL A 203 0.67 -5.70 16.30
C VAL A 203 0.12 -5.76 17.72
N ASP A 204 0.04 -6.96 18.32
CA ASP A 204 -0.60 -7.19 19.61
C ASP A 204 0.18 -6.57 20.79
N ARG A 205 1.51 -6.50 20.71
CA ARG A 205 2.35 -5.93 21.77
C ARG A 205 2.03 -4.47 22.07
N LEU A 206 1.60 -3.71 21.07
CA LEU A 206 1.32 -2.28 21.19
C LEU A 206 -0.17 -1.96 21.34
N ILE A 207 -1.06 -2.98 21.28
CA ILE A 207 -2.51 -2.75 21.33
C ILE A 207 -3.00 -2.31 22.70
N ASN A 208 -2.35 -2.74 23.78
CA ASN A 208 -2.85 -2.57 25.15
C ASN A 208 -2.32 -1.31 25.86
N GLU A 209 -1.43 -0.54 25.22
CA GLU A 209 -0.83 0.64 25.85
C GLU A 209 -1.43 1.91 25.28
N GLU A 210 -1.98 2.78 26.17
CA GLU A 210 -2.34 4.16 25.82
C GLU A 210 -1.09 5.05 25.88
N THR A 211 -0.11 4.68 25.09
CA THR A 211 1.12 5.47 24.90
C THR A 211 1.18 5.98 23.49
N LEU A 212 1.97 7.01 23.27
CA LEU A 212 2.21 7.53 21.92
C LEU A 212 2.70 6.38 21.02
N GLU A 213 3.59 5.51 21.53
CA GLU A 213 4.10 4.35 20.80
C GLU A 213 3.02 3.35 20.40
N GLY A 214 1.94 3.22 21.18
CA GLY A 214 0.81 2.35 20.87
C GLY A 214 -0.07 2.87 19.71
N LEU A 215 -0.10 4.17 19.50
CA LEU A 215 -0.90 4.81 18.45
C LEU A 215 -0.13 5.08 17.17
N ILE A 216 1.17 5.36 17.25
CA ILE A 216 2.04 5.50 16.09
C ILE A 216 2.41 4.12 15.52
N GLY A 217 2.76 4.08 14.23
CA GLY A 217 3.14 2.81 13.59
C GLY A 217 3.84 2.98 12.26
N SER A 218 3.88 1.88 11.54
CA SER A 218 4.52 1.81 10.22
C SER A 218 3.56 1.28 9.15
N TYR A 219 2.26 1.30 9.44
CA TYR A 219 1.25 0.69 8.59
C TYR A 219 0.53 1.72 7.72
N ARG A 220 0.10 1.25 6.57
CA ARG A 220 -0.92 1.88 5.72
C ARG A 220 -2.13 0.99 5.70
N VAL A 221 -3.32 1.58 5.66
CA VAL A 221 -4.56 0.82 5.55
C VAL A 221 -5.14 1.01 4.15
N LEU A 222 -5.58 -0.08 3.58
CA LEU A 222 -6.26 -0.17 2.30
C LEU A 222 -7.68 -0.67 2.55
N ILE A 223 -8.66 -0.02 1.96
CA ILE A 223 -10.07 -0.33 2.16
C ILE A 223 -10.70 -0.54 0.79
N LEU A 224 -11.08 -1.77 0.46
CA LEU A 224 -11.75 -2.11 -0.77
C LEU A 224 -13.26 -1.93 -0.58
N ALA A 225 -13.86 -0.97 -1.24
CA ALA A 225 -15.30 -0.83 -1.32
C ALA A 225 -15.89 -1.84 -2.33
N ARG A 226 -17.17 -2.16 -2.21
CA ARG A 226 -17.89 -2.94 -3.23
C ARG A 226 -18.09 -2.13 -4.50
N SER A 227 -18.33 -0.83 -4.32
CA SER A 227 -18.40 0.17 -5.39
C SER A 227 -17.90 1.51 -4.91
N SER A 228 -17.54 2.43 -5.80
CA SER A 228 -17.20 3.82 -5.44
C SER A 228 -18.37 4.58 -4.80
N GLY A 229 -19.61 4.14 -5.03
CA GLY A 229 -20.81 4.68 -4.38
C GLY A 229 -20.83 4.49 -2.86
N ASP A 230 -20.08 3.50 -2.34
CA ASP A 230 -20.01 3.21 -0.90
C ASP A 230 -19.00 4.11 -0.15
N PHE A 231 -18.21 4.93 -0.83
CA PHE A 231 -17.14 5.73 -0.22
C PHE A 231 -17.65 6.63 0.90
N ASN A 232 -18.74 7.35 0.70
CA ASN A 232 -19.29 8.22 1.74
C ASN A 232 -19.73 7.43 2.98
N LYS A 233 -20.34 6.27 2.78
CA LYS A 233 -20.76 5.40 3.87
C LYS A 233 -19.55 4.86 4.64
N ILE A 234 -18.51 4.43 3.94
CA ILE A 234 -17.25 3.98 4.56
C ILE A 234 -16.61 5.12 5.35
N LYS A 235 -16.51 6.33 4.77
CA LYS A 235 -15.96 7.51 5.45
C LYS A 235 -16.73 7.81 6.74
N THR A 236 -18.06 7.77 6.70
CA THR A 236 -18.89 7.96 7.90
C THR A 236 -18.67 6.87 8.96
N GLU A 237 -18.56 5.60 8.56
CA GLU A 237 -18.23 4.51 9.49
C GLU A 237 -16.86 4.72 10.15
N VAL A 238 -15.85 5.16 9.37
CA VAL A 238 -14.51 5.48 9.89
C VAL A 238 -14.57 6.62 10.89
N GLU A 239 -15.28 7.71 10.58
CA GLU A 239 -15.46 8.84 11.50
C GLU A 239 -16.11 8.42 12.81
N GLN A 240 -17.15 7.58 12.75
CA GLN A 240 -17.82 7.03 13.94
C GLN A 240 -16.87 6.15 14.77
N ASN A 241 -16.08 5.31 14.12
CA ASN A 241 -15.10 4.46 14.80
C ASN A 241 -13.98 5.29 15.45
N VAL A 242 -13.47 6.32 14.75
CA VAL A 242 -12.49 7.26 15.31
C VAL A 242 -13.06 8.01 16.51
N ALA A 243 -14.29 8.50 16.42
CA ALA A 243 -14.94 9.18 17.55
C ALA A 243 -15.08 8.24 18.75
N ARG A 244 -15.55 7.00 18.53
CA ARG A 244 -15.64 5.98 19.59
C ARG A 244 -14.28 5.67 20.19
N PHE A 245 -13.25 5.48 19.35
CA PHE A 245 -11.89 5.21 19.79
C PHE A 245 -11.34 6.37 20.60
N ASN A 246 -11.49 7.62 20.14
CA ASN A 246 -11.07 8.81 20.88
C ASN A 246 -11.77 8.95 22.25
N ASN A 247 -13.04 8.51 22.36
CA ASN A 247 -13.74 8.49 23.65
C ASN A 247 -13.18 7.44 24.61
N SER A 248 -12.56 6.36 24.10
CA SER A 248 -11.92 5.34 24.92
C SER A 248 -10.49 5.70 25.38
N LEU A 249 -9.86 6.68 24.73
CA LEU A 249 -8.54 7.19 25.12
C LEU A 249 -8.70 8.21 26.26
N GLN A 250 -7.75 8.24 27.20
CA GLN A 250 -7.79 9.16 28.35
C GLN A 250 -7.11 10.50 28.04
N GLU A 251 -5.85 10.45 27.62
CA GLU A 251 -4.97 11.61 27.46
C GLU A 251 -4.75 12.00 26.00
N LEU A 252 -4.82 11.04 25.08
CA LEU A 252 -4.50 11.23 23.67
C LEU A 252 -5.75 11.30 22.81
N LYS A 253 -5.63 11.90 21.66
CA LYS A 253 -6.64 11.97 20.60
C LYS A 253 -5.97 11.74 19.25
N ILE A 254 -6.61 10.96 18.38
CA ILE A 254 -6.19 10.78 17.00
C ILE A 254 -7.07 11.59 16.05
N ASP A 255 -6.47 12.03 14.96
CA ASP A 255 -7.14 12.63 13.81
C ASP A 255 -6.59 11.99 12.52
N LEU A 256 -7.48 11.54 11.67
CA LEU A 256 -7.14 10.97 10.36
C LEU A 256 -7.02 12.03 9.26
N MET A 257 -7.15 13.31 9.59
CA MET A 257 -6.99 14.41 8.62
C MET A 257 -7.85 14.22 7.36
N LYS A 258 -9.16 13.97 7.56
CA LYS A 258 -10.16 13.70 6.50
C LYS A 258 -9.94 12.41 5.70
N GLN A 259 -8.97 11.55 6.07
CA GLN A 259 -8.86 10.22 5.46
C GLN A 259 -10.01 9.31 5.91
N PRO A 260 -10.35 8.26 5.13
CA PRO A 260 -9.61 7.66 4.02
C PRO A 260 -9.76 8.41 2.69
N ASP A 261 -8.67 8.41 1.93
CA ASP A 261 -8.52 9.10 0.65
C ASP A 261 -8.88 8.21 -0.53
N THR A 262 -9.44 8.79 -1.57
CA THR A 262 -9.46 8.19 -2.91
C THR A 262 -8.04 8.09 -3.50
N GLN A 263 -7.87 7.39 -4.63
CA GLN A 263 -6.58 7.29 -5.31
C GLN A 263 -5.98 8.68 -5.62
N MET A 264 -6.80 9.61 -6.08
CA MET A 264 -6.37 10.98 -6.42
C MET A 264 -6.00 11.77 -5.16
N GLU A 265 -6.86 11.78 -4.15
CA GLU A 265 -6.61 12.46 -2.87
C GLU A 265 -5.33 11.93 -2.21
N SER A 266 -5.13 10.62 -2.18
CA SER A 266 -3.95 9.98 -1.61
C SER A 266 -2.63 10.38 -2.30
N ARG A 267 -2.68 10.69 -3.59
CA ARG A 267 -1.52 11.20 -4.34
C ARG A 267 -1.23 12.65 -4.04
N LEU A 268 -2.27 13.48 -3.98
CA LEU A 268 -2.13 14.90 -3.63
C LEU A 268 -1.56 15.05 -2.21
N ARG A 269 -1.96 14.17 -1.28
CA ARG A 269 -1.41 14.13 0.09
C ARG A 269 0.09 13.83 0.15
N LEU A 270 0.67 13.16 -0.85
CA LEU A 270 2.13 12.96 -0.91
C LEU A 270 2.93 14.27 -1.08
N TRP A 271 2.28 15.31 -1.60
CA TRP A 271 2.90 16.62 -1.86
C TRP A 271 2.62 17.65 -0.77
N SER A 272 1.58 17.43 0.04
CA SER A 272 1.25 18.26 1.18
C SER A 272 0.69 17.40 2.30
N ASN A 273 1.06 17.67 3.56
CA ASN A 273 0.45 17.01 4.71
C ASN A 273 -1.03 17.43 4.91
N VAL A 274 -1.49 18.42 4.15
CA VAL A 274 -2.86 18.91 4.15
C VAL A 274 -3.45 18.61 2.77
N VAL A 275 -4.57 17.88 2.73
CA VAL A 275 -5.34 17.72 1.49
C VAL A 275 -5.96 19.06 1.14
N PRO A 276 -5.67 19.64 -0.04
CA PRO A 276 -6.44 20.77 -0.52
C PRO A 276 -7.91 20.35 -0.61
N ASP A 277 -8.84 21.24 -0.26
CA ASP A 277 -10.25 21.04 -0.58
C ASP A 277 -10.38 20.96 -2.10
N VAL A 278 -10.37 19.74 -2.62
CA VAL A 278 -10.64 19.51 -4.04
C VAL A 278 -12.15 19.59 -4.22
N PRO A 279 -12.67 20.54 -5.01
CA PRO A 279 -14.10 20.59 -5.30
C PRO A 279 -14.53 19.23 -5.87
N ARG A 280 -15.59 18.65 -5.33
CA ARG A 280 -16.22 17.45 -5.89
C ARG A 280 -16.79 17.83 -7.25
N MET A 281 -16.21 17.31 -8.37
CA MET A 281 -16.83 17.31 -9.67
C MET A 281 -17.90 16.22 -9.72
#